data_b769d1e4fe2bb74bd7f34e9a2ce2b542
#
_entry.id   b769d1e4fe2bb74bd7f34e9a2ce2b542
#
_cell.length_a   1.000
_cell.length_b   1.000
_cell.length_c   1.000
_cell.angle_alpha   90.00
_cell.angle_beta   90.00
_cell.angle_gamma   90.00
#
_symmetry.space_group_name_H-M   'P 1'
#
loop_
_entity.id
_entity.type
_entity.pdbx_description
1 polymer ?
#
loop_
_entity_poly.entity_id
_entity_poly.type
_entity_poly.pdbx_seq_one_letter_code
_entity_poly.pdbx_strand_id
1 'polypeptide(L)'
;MYIKSLGLAMVDGLVGSMKKPYYDLNTYLRNIFGCRVQKISLDAGLTCPNRDGHISRGGCIYCNSRGSGTGASLEGLSITEQILKGKEFLRTRYKAQKFIAYFQSFSNTYGPYEKLKGLYDEACAIDDIVGLSIGTRPDCADESILELLEGYARRYLVWIEYGLQSIHDRTLAIINRGHDVDCFVRAVEKTKKRGIKICAHVILGLPFENRDDMLATATAVGAMGIDGIKIHLLYVIKGTRMEHLYREGTYRCLEQSEYVNLVCDFLELLPPDMVIQRLTGDPHPHELVAPEWSLRKNETLSLIRRTFEGRDSWQGKRFVRAPYQ
;
A
#
# COMPACT_ATOMS: atom_id res chain seq x y z
N MET A 1 -4.86 -28.45 9.30
CA MET A 1 -5.40 -29.18 8.15
C MET A 1 -4.92 -28.46 6.88
N TYR A 2 -4.23 -29.18 6.04
CA TYR A 2 -3.32 -28.78 4.97
C TYR A 2 -3.85 -27.74 3.99
N ILE A 3 -3.12 -26.62 3.80
CA ILE A 3 -3.15 -25.85 2.55
C ILE A 3 -2.16 -26.52 1.61
N LYS A 4 -2.64 -27.45 0.78
CA LYS A 4 -1.85 -28.05 -0.30
C LYS A 4 -1.77 -27.08 -1.48
N SER A 5 -0.56 -26.98 -1.99
CA SER A 5 -0.13 -26.45 -3.27
C SER A 5 -1.20 -26.50 -4.38
N LEU A 6 -1.72 -25.35 -4.79
CA LEU A 6 -2.35 -25.18 -6.09
C LEU A 6 -1.31 -24.54 -7.03
N GLY A 7 -0.55 -25.44 -7.66
CA GLY A 7 0.38 -25.09 -8.71
C GLY A 7 -0.32 -24.91 -10.06
N LEU A 8 0.16 -23.96 -10.79
CA LEU A 8 0.29 -23.80 -12.25
C LEU A 8 -0.72 -24.54 -13.18
N ALA A 9 -2.01 -24.29 -13.08
CA ALA A 9 -2.93 -24.72 -14.13
C ALA A 9 -4.21 -23.87 -14.13
N MET A 10 -4.11 -22.55 -14.37
CA MET A 10 -5.27 -21.69 -14.65
C MET A 10 -4.86 -20.34 -15.27
N VAL A 11 -4.04 -20.33 -16.30
CA VAL A 11 -3.74 -19.06 -17.01
C VAL A 11 -4.64 -18.86 -18.24
N ASP A 12 -5.16 -19.92 -18.84
CA ASP A 12 -5.91 -19.85 -20.11
C ASP A 12 -7.44 -19.68 -19.96
N GLY A 13 -7.98 -19.69 -18.73
CA GLY A 13 -9.43 -19.57 -18.47
C GLY A 13 -9.92 -18.21 -17.96
N LEU A 14 -9.02 -17.26 -17.66
CA LEU A 14 -9.36 -16.02 -16.93
C LEU A 14 -9.74 -14.83 -17.83
N VAL A 15 -9.60 -14.95 -19.14
CA VAL A 15 -9.87 -13.84 -20.07
C VAL A 15 -11.37 -13.63 -20.35
N GLY A 16 -12.23 -14.57 -19.96
CA GLY A 16 -13.66 -14.57 -20.32
C GLY A 16 -14.66 -13.94 -19.33
N SER A 17 -14.25 -13.48 -18.14
CA SER A 17 -15.21 -13.02 -17.10
C SER A 17 -14.69 -11.97 -16.11
N MET A 18 -13.74 -11.13 -16.45
CA MET A 18 -13.34 -10.05 -15.54
C MET A 18 -14.34 -8.89 -15.61
N LYS A 19 -15.24 -8.79 -14.60
CA LYS A 19 -16.09 -7.59 -14.39
C LYS A 19 -15.29 -6.31 -14.11
N LYS A 20 -13.96 -6.38 -13.95
CA LYS A 20 -13.05 -5.26 -13.68
C LYS A 20 -11.78 -5.42 -14.52
N PRO A 21 -11.21 -4.31 -15.01
CA PRO A 21 -10.02 -4.34 -15.86
C PRO A 21 -8.71 -4.61 -15.10
N TYR A 22 -8.78 -4.90 -13.80
CA TYR A 22 -7.62 -5.22 -12.95
C TYR A 22 -7.99 -6.16 -11.80
N TYR A 23 -7.00 -6.89 -11.29
CA TYR A 23 -7.14 -7.85 -10.18
C TYR A 23 -7.11 -7.15 -8.83
N ASP A 24 -8.28 -6.81 -8.29
CA ASP A 24 -8.39 -6.06 -7.04
C ASP A 24 -8.30 -6.92 -5.78
N LEU A 25 -7.94 -6.27 -4.66
CA LEU A 25 -7.83 -6.90 -3.34
C LEU A 25 -9.12 -7.61 -2.90
N ASN A 26 -10.29 -7.08 -3.20
CA ASN A 26 -11.56 -7.72 -2.78
C ASN A 26 -11.77 -9.04 -3.52
N THR A 27 -11.45 -9.10 -4.81
CA THR A 27 -11.49 -10.34 -5.61
C THR A 27 -10.48 -11.35 -5.06
N TYR A 28 -9.23 -10.93 -4.81
CA TYR A 28 -8.20 -11.76 -4.19
C TYR A 28 -8.65 -12.35 -2.85
N LEU A 29 -9.15 -11.52 -1.94
CA LEU A 29 -9.57 -11.97 -0.62
C LEU A 29 -10.82 -12.89 -0.66
N ARG A 30 -11.76 -12.64 -1.57
CA ARG A 30 -12.91 -13.53 -1.77
C ARG A 30 -12.50 -14.90 -2.27
N ASN A 31 -11.51 -14.96 -3.15
CA ASN A 31 -10.99 -16.25 -3.65
C ASN A 31 -10.35 -17.08 -2.53
N ILE A 32 -9.70 -16.43 -1.55
CA ILE A 32 -9.08 -17.14 -0.41
C ILE A 32 -10.09 -17.53 0.65
N PHE A 33 -10.98 -16.61 1.04
CA PHE A 33 -11.82 -16.77 2.24
C PHE A 33 -13.27 -17.14 1.96
N GLY A 34 -13.70 -17.14 0.70
CA GLY A 34 -15.09 -17.42 0.28
C GLY A 34 -16.12 -16.34 0.69
N CYS A 35 -15.70 -15.28 1.35
CA CYS A 35 -16.56 -14.24 1.88
C CYS A 35 -15.95 -12.84 1.73
N ARG A 36 -16.70 -11.81 2.11
CA ARG A 36 -16.19 -10.44 2.11
C ARG A 36 -15.27 -10.19 3.29
N VAL A 37 -14.02 -9.80 2.99
CA VAL A 37 -13.01 -9.42 3.97
C VAL A 37 -12.68 -7.95 3.81
N GLN A 38 -12.50 -7.23 4.93
CA GLN A 38 -12.13 -5.81 4.94
C GLN A 38 -10.91 -5.57 5.82
N LYS A 39 -10.08 -4.57 5.46
CA LYS A 39 -9.00 -4.10 6.32
C LYS A 39 -9.55 -3.12 7.35
N ILE A 40 -9.16 -3.30 8.62
CA ILE A 40 -9.36 -2.35 9.69
C ILE A 40 -8.05 -1.61 9.90
N SER A 41 -8.03 -0.31 9.59
CA SER A 41 -6.84 0.52 9.81
C SER A 41 -6.62 0.78 11.29
N LEU A 42 -5.42 0.48 11.77
CA LEU A 42 -5.01 0.60 13.17
C LEU A 42 -3.87 1.61 13.31
N ASP A 43 -3.88 2.31 14.42
CA ASP A 43 -2.81 3.17 14.88
C ASP A 43 -2.24 2.61 16.19
N ALA A 44 -1.03 2.09 16.14
CA ALA A 44 -0.38 1.43 17.27
C ALA A 44 0.48 2.37 18.13
N GLY A 45 0.44 3.68 17.88
CA GLY A 45 1.26 4.67 18.59
C GLY A 45 2.77 4.45 18.38
N LEU A 46 3.15 3.90 17.25
CA LEU A 46 4.55 3.73 16.84
C LEU A 46 5.07 5.01 16.18
N THR A 47 6.36 5.07 15.90
CA THR A 47 7.00 6.21 15.24
C THR A 47 7.68 5.79 13.93
N CYS A 48 8.48 6.68 13.37
CA CYS A 48 9.25 6.46 12.16
C CYS A 48 10.67 6.99 12.36
N PRO A 49 11.73 6.21 12.04
CA PRO A 49 13.11 6.64 12.23
C PRO A 49 13.49 7.88 11.40
N ASN A 50 12.68 8.18 10.38
CA ASN A 50 12.82 9.39 9.58
C ASN A 50 12.19 10.63 10.25
N ARG A 51 11.64 10.49 11.46
CA ARG A 51 10.97 11.57 12.21
C ARG A 51 11.53 11.79 13.61
N ASP A 52 11.89 10.72 14.29
CA ASP A 52 12.33 10.78 15.70
C ASP A 52 13.81 11.13 15.88
N GLY A 53 14.54 11.29 14.78
CA GLY A 53 15.93 11.71 14.75
C GLY A 53 16.93 10.56 14.60
N HIS A 54 16.47 9.32 14.46
CA HIS A 54 17.38 8.18 14.21
C HIS A 54 18.02 8.28 12.81
N ILE A 55 17.22 8.53 11.77
CA ILE A 55 17.71 8.78 10.40
C ILE A 55 17.67 10.27 10.10
N SER A 56 16.50 10.90 10.27
CA SER A 56 16.30 12.34 10.10
C SER A 56 15.19 12.87 11.00
N ARG A 57 15.01 14.19 11.00
CA ARG A 57 13.90 14.84 11.71
C ARG A 57 12.88 15.39 10.72
N GLY A 58 11.60 15.39 11.10
CA GLY A 58 10.52 15.96 10.30
C GLY A 58 9.85 15.00 9.32
N GLY A 59 10.49 13.89 8.94
CA GLY A 59 9.92 12.88 8.03
C GLY A 59 10.00 13.25 6.56
N CYS A 60 9.27 12.52 5.73
CA CYS A 60 9.13 12.81 4.30
C CYS A 60 8.40 14.15 4.10
N ILE A 61 8.73 14.88 3.04
CA ILE A 61 8.23 16.24 2.80
C ILE A 61 6.70 16.33 2.65
N TYR A 62 6.04 15.22 2.35
CA TYR A 62 4.58 15.11 2.18
C TYR A 62 3.86 14.57 3.43
N CYS A 63 4.60 14.17 4.46
CA CYS A 63 4.05 13.47 5.62
C CYS A 63 3.75 14.45 6.75
N ASN A 64 2.50 14.48 7.22
CA ASN A 64 2.08 15.29 8.36
C ASN A 64 2.41 14.62 9.71
N SER A 65 2.03 15.27 10.81
CA SER A 65 2.27 14.77 12.18
C SER A 65 1.56 13.45 12.50
N ARG A 66 0.53 13.06 11.73
CA ARG A 66 -0.23 11.81 11.93
C ARG A 66 0.34 10.62 11.16
N GLY A 67 1.35 10.82 10.31
CA GLY A 67 1.97 9.73 9.54
C GLY A 67 1.01 8.96 8.64
N SER A 68 0.00 9.63 8.07
CA SER A 68 -1.09 9.00 7.29
C SER A 68 -1.96 8.01 8.09
N GLY A 69 -1.94 8.12 9.43
CA GLY A 69 -2.70 7.28 10.33
C GLY A 69 -4.11 7.78 10.64
N THR A 70 -4.87 6.96 11.34
CA THR A 70 -6.23 7.30 11.81
C THR A 70 -6.23 8.32 12.94
N GLY A 71 -5.12 8.40 13.69
CA GLY A 71 -5.03 9.19 14.93
C GLY A 71 -5.62 8.51 16.16
N ALA A 72 -6.08 7.26 16.05
CA ALA A 72 -6.76 6.55 17.14
C ALA A 72 -5.86 6.32 18.37
N SER A 73 -4.55 6.22 18.18
CA SER A 73 -3.59 6.15 19.30
C SER A 73 -3.56 7.45 20.11
N LEU A 74 -3.75 8.60 19.47
CA LEU A 74 -3.82 9.89 20.15
C LEU A 74 -5.10 10.03 21.01
N GLU A 75 -6.16 9.27 20.68
CA GLU A 75 -7.39 9.16 21.44
C GLU A 75 -7.27 8.14 22.60
N GLY A 76 -6.11 7.50 22.76
CA GLY A 76 -5.86 6.51 23.81
C GLY A 76 -6.52 5.14 23.59
N LEU A 77 -6.98 4.84 22.36
CA LEU A 77 -7.64 3.56 22.07
C LEU A 77 -6.62 2.42 21.92
N SER A 78 -6.85 1.31 22.61
CA SER A 78 -6.14 0.04 22.43
C SER A 78 -6.36 -0.56 21.04
N ILE A 79 -5.52 -1.49 20.61
CA ILE A 79 -5.69 -2.23 19.35
C ILE A 79 -7.04 -2.96 19.34
N THR A 80 -7.40 -3.57 20.45
CA THR A 80 -8.69 -4.26 20.64
C THR A 80 -9.87 -3.31 20.40
N GLU A 81 -9.89 -2.15 21.02
CA GLU A 81 -10.97 -1.18 20.87
C GLU A 81 -11.09 -0.65 19.44
N GLN A 82 -9.96 -0.36 18.81
CA GLN A 82 -9.92 0.04 17.39
C GLN A 82 -10.50 -1.05 16.48
N ILE A 83 -10.14 -2.32 16.71
CA ILE A 83 -10.66 -3.45 15.93
C ILE A 83 -12.16 -3.61 16.16
N LEU A 84 -12.64 -3.60 17.39
CA LEU A 84 -14.07 -3.78 17.68
C LEU A 84 -14.92 -2.68 17.03
N LYS A 85 -14.52 -1.41 17.16
CA LYS A 85 -15.20 -0.28 16.48
C LYS A 85 -15.16 -0.45 14.95
N GLY A 86 -14.00 -0.83 14.40
CA GLY A 86 -13.84 -1.06 12.97
C GLY A 86 -14.71 -2.22 12.45
N LYS A 87 -14.79 -3.33 13.20
CA LYS A 87 -15.65 -4.48 12.85
C LYS A 87 -17.11 -4.08 12.77
N GLU A 88 -17.63 -3.37 13.75
CA GLU A 88 -19.02 -2.90 13.77
C GLU A 88 -19.34 -2.03 12.54
N PHE A 89 -18.53 -1.03 12.28
CA PHE A 89 -18.69 -0.13 11.13
C PHE A 89 -18.63 -0.89 9.79
N LEU A 90 -17.62 -1.75 9.60
CA LEU A 90 -17.43 -2.46 8.33
C LEU A 90 -18.45 -3.58 8.10
N ARG A 91 -18.96 -4.21 9.15
CA ARG A 91 -20.09 -5.16 9.07
C ARG A 91 -21.34 -4.45 8.59
N THR A 92 -21.67 -3.32 9.19
CA THR A 92 -22.87 -2.54 8.84
C THR A 92 -22.79 -2.01 7.41
N ARG A 93 -21.69 -1.33 7.09
CA ARG A 93 -21.55 -0.60 5.81
C ARG A 93 -21.25 -1.51 4.61
N TYR A 94 -20.40 -2.52 4.80
CA TYR A 94 -19.88 -3.35 3.70
C TYR A 94 -20.28 -4.81 3.78
N LYS A 95 -21.03 -5.24 4.79
CA LYS A 95 -21.38 -6.64 5.04
C LYS A 95 -20.14 -7.55 5.13
N ALA A 96 -19.07 -7.01 5.72
CA ALA A 96 -17.84 -7.75 5.94
C ALA A 96 -18.04 -8.85 6.99
N GLN A 97 -17.47 -10.03 6.73
CA GLN A 97 -17.58 -11.19 7.64
C GLN A 97 -16.26 -11.47 8.35
N LYS A 98 -15.14 -11.22 7.66
CA LYS A 98 -13.79 -11.39 8.18
C LYS A 98 -12.98 -10.12 8.00
N PHE A 99 -11.90 -10.00 8.75
CA PHE A 99 -11.13 -8.75 8.79
C PHE A 99 -9.62 -9.03 8.77
N ILE A 100 -8.88 -8.05 8.24
CA ILE A 100 -7.43 -7.99 8.31
C ILE A 100 -7.08 -6.80 9.21
N ALA A 101 -6.31 -7.03 10.25
CA ALA A 101 -5.77 -5.98 11.10
C ALA A 101 -4.64 -5.27 10.33
N TYR A 102 -4.87 -4.00 9.97
CA TYR A 102 -3.94 -3.21 9.16
C TYR A 102 -3.25 -2.13 9.99
N PHE A 103 -2.04 -2.40 10.41
CA PHE A 103 -1.15 -1.45 11.08
C PHE A 103 -0.63 -0.46 10.02
N GLN A 104 -1.16 0.76 10.03
CA GLN A 104 -0.97 1.72 8.94
C GLN A 104 -0.07 2.90 9.30
N SER A 105 -0.22 3.45 10.52
CA SER A 105 0.46 4.70 10.92
C SER A 105 1.96 4.51 11.06
N PHE A 106 2.76 5.36 10.41
CA PHE A 106 4.23 5.36 10.52
C PHE A 106 4.92 4.08 10.04
N SER A 107 5.86 3.52 10.84
CA SER A 107 6.62 2.29 10.54
C SER A 107 6.30 1.23 11.59
N ASN A 108 5.46 0.26 11.22
CA ASN A 108 4.89 -0.69 12.16
C ASN A 108 5.76 -1.93 12.43
N THR A 109 7.02 -1.88 12.02
CA THR A 109 8.08 -2.81 12.41
C THR A 109 9.22 -2.09 13.12
N TYR A 110 9.06 -0.80 13.43
CA TYR A 110 10.07 0.01 14.12
C TYR A 110 9.69 0.19 15.57
N GLY A 111 10.28 -0.62 16.43
CA GLY A 111 10.06 -0.61 17.86
C GLY A 111 10.66 -1.85 18.55
N PRO A 112 10.63 -1.92 19.87
CA PRO A 112 11.08 -3.09 20.60
C PRO A 112 10.30 -4.35 20.21
N TYR A 113 11.00 -5.46 19.98
CA TYR A 113 10.44 -6.73 19.53
C TYR A 113 9.21 -7.17 20.34
N GLU A 114 9.31 -7.19 21.67
CA GLU A 114 8.22 -7.62 22.55
C GLU A 114 6.99 -6.71 22.45
N LYS A 115 7.20 -5.40 22.25
CA LYS A 115 6.10 -4.47 22.02
C LYS A 115 5.38 -4.78 20.70
N LEU A 116 6.13 -4.98 19.62
CA LEU A 116 5.56 -5.30 18.31
C LEU A 116 4.81 -6.63 18.34
N LYS A 117 5.43 -7.65 18.94
CA LYS A 117 4.80 -8.96 19.14
C LYS A 117 3.50 -8.84 19.93
N GLY A 118 3.50 -8.11 21.04
CA GLY A 118 2.30 -7.89 21.86
C GLY A 118 1.17 -7.24 21.09
N LEU A 119 1.45 -6.22 20.25
CA LEU A 119 0.46 -5.56 19.40
C LEU A 119 -0.15 -6.50 18.34
N TYR A 120 0.69 -7.35 17.75
CA TYR A 120 0.22 -8.31 16.74
C TYR A 120 -0.55 -9.46 17.40
N ASP A 121 -0.11 -9.97 18.56
CA ASP A 121 -0.83 -10.98 19.34
C ASP A 121 -2.21 -10.46 19.77
N GLU A 122 -2.29 -9.21 20.28
CA GLU A 122 -3.56 -8.57 20.65
C GLU A 122 -4.53 -8.53 19.46
N ALA A 123 -4.05 -8.13 18.28
CA ALA A 123 -4.88 -8.11 17.09
C ALA A 123 -5.33 -9.51 16.66
N CYS A 124 -4.44 -10.49 16.70
CA CYS A 124 -4.71 -11.87 16.29
C CYS A 124 -5.61 -12.65 17.28
N ALA A 125 -5.72 -12.19 18.53
CA ALA A 125 -6.58 -12.80 19.54
C ALA A 125 -8.06 -12.53 19.31
N ILE A 126 -8.41 -11.57 18.43
CA ILE A 126 -9.80 -11.17 18.18
C ILE A 126 -10.41 -12.04 17.09
N ASP A 127 -11.59 -12.58 17.36
CA ASP A 127 -12.35 -13.41 16.42
C ASP A 127 -12.57 -12.71 15.08
N ASP A 128 -12.60 -13.49 14.00
CA ASP A 128 -12.75 -13.07 12.60
C ASP A 128 -11.58 -12.24 12.04
N ILE A 129 -10.51 -12.03 12.79
CA ILE A 129 -9.24 -11.56 12.24
C ILE A 129 -8.57 -12.74 11.53
N VAL A 130 -8.44 -12.63 10.21
CA VAL A 130 -7.88 -13.69 9.35
C VAL A 130 -6.54 -13.32 8.75
N GLY A 131 -6.03 -12.13 9.04
CA GLY A 131 -4.74 -11.67 8.53
C GLY A 131 -4.25 -10.40 9.19
N LEU A 132 -2.95 -10.18 8.99
CA LEU A 132 -2.22 -8.97 9.35
C LEU A 132 -1.76 -8.25 8.09
N SER A 133 -1.81 -6.94 8.08
CA SER A 133 -1.20 -6.10 7.05
C SER A 133 -0.35 -5.04 7.77
N ILE A 134 0.95 -5.01 7.49
CA ILE A 134 1.93 -4.24 8.25
C ILE A 134 2.57 -3.21 7.33
N GLY A 135 2.13 -1.95 7.44
CA GLY A 135 2.74 -0.83 6.71
C GLY A 135 4.05 -0.41 7.35
N THR A 136 5.13 -0.42 6.59
CA THR A 136 6.45 -0.10 7.12
C THR A 136 7.42 0.46 6.07
N ARG A 137 8.60 0.82 6.51
CA ARG A 137 9.76 1.17 5.70
C ARG A 137 10.60 -0.07 5.42
N PRO A 138 11.27 -0.17 4.25
CA PRO A 138 12.11 -1.32 3.94
C PRO A 138 13.33 -1.46 4.88
N ASP A 139 13.85 -0.35 5.39
CA ASP A 139 14.97 -0.30 6.34
C ASP A 139 14.59 -0.62 7.81
N CYS A 140 13.30 -0.87 8.07
CA CYS A 140 12.79 -1.24 9.40
C CYS A 140 12.37 -2.71 9.51
N ALA A 141 12.69 -3.56 8.53
CA ALA A 141 12.36 -4.97 8.52
C ALA A 141 13.64 -5.81 8.63
N ASP A 142 14.18 -5.92 9.81
CA ASP A 142 15.32 -6.78 10.12
C ASP A 142 14.93 -8.26 10.18
N GLU A 143 15.93 -9.13 10.35
CA GLU A 143 15.75 -10.58 10.37
C GLU A 143 14.79 -11.04 11.47
N SER A 144 14.92 -10.49 12.68
CA SER A 144 14.10 -10.87 13.83
C SER A 144 12.61 -10.54 13.61
N ILE A 145 12.33 -9.40 12.97
CA ILE A 145 10.97 -8.99 12.62
C ILE A 145 10.41 -9.87 11.50
N LEU A 146 11.21 -10.20 10.50
CA LEU A 146 10.78 -11.09 9.44
C LEU A 146 10.48 -12.51 9.95
N GLU A 147 11.27 -13.03 10.89
CA GLU A 147 11.00 -14.29 11.58
C GLU A 147 9.70 -14.24 12.39
N LEU A 148 9.45 -13.14 13.11
CA LEU A 148 8.19 -12.92 13.82
C LEU A 148 6.99 -12.97 12.85
N LEU A 149 7.06 -12.24 11.75
CA LEU A 149 5.97 -12.21 10.75
C LEU A 149 5.80 -13.56 10.03
N GLU A 150 6.86 -14.28 9.77
CA GLU A 150 6.82 -15.66 9.25
C GLU A 150 6.07 -16.60 10.21
N GLY A 151 6.28 -16.45 11.53
CA GLY A 151 5.53 -17.17 12.56
C GLY A 151 4.01 -16.97 12.43
N TYR A 152 3.57 -15.73 12.20
CA TYR A 152 2.15 -15.42 11.95
C TYR A 152 1.68 -15.95 10.58
N ALA A 153 2.52 -15.92 9.55
CA ALA A 153 2.16 -16.36 8.19
C ALA A 153 1.79 -17.85 8.11
N ARG A 154 2.17 -18.65 9.10
CA ARG A 154 1.75 -20.08 9.21
C ARG A 154 0.26 -20.26 9.50
N ARG A 155 -0.41 -19.23 10.06
CA ARG A 155 -1.81 -19.30 10.53
C ARG A 155 -2.70 -18.22 9.93
N TYR A 156 -2.14 -17.10 9.53
CA TYR A 156 -2.84 -15.90 9.06
C TYR A 156 -2.34 -15.49 7.67
N LEU A 157 -3.16 -14.77 6.92
CA LEU A 157 -2.69 -14.07 5.73
C LEU A 157 -1.88 -12.84 6.15
N VAL A 158 -0.57 -12.90 5.98
CA VAL A 158 0.32 -11.78 6.36
C VAL A 158 0.75 -11.02 5.10
N TRP A 159 0.52 -9.72 5.11
CA TRP A 159 1.04 -8.76 4.15
C TRP A 159 2.04 -7.83 4.83
N ILE A 160 3.25 -7.72 4.30
CA ILE A 160 4.14 -6.61 4.61
C ILE A 160 4.03 -5.58 3.48
N GLU A 161 3.82 -4.32 3.85
CA GLU A 161 3.55 -3.23 2.91
C GLU A 161 4.69 -2.22 2.96
N TYR A 162 5.65 -2.36 2.07
CA TYR A 162 6.82 -1.52 2.00
C TYR A 162 6.58 -0.22 1.24
N GLY A 163 6.93 0.90 1.87
CA GLY A 163 6.88 2.21 1.21
C GLY A 163 8.11 2.44 0.33
N LEU A 164 8.07 2.02 -0.93
CA LEU A 164 9.08 2.36 -1.94
C LEU A 164 8.96 3.82 -2.36
N GLN A 165 7.80 4.22 -2.81
CA GLN A 165 7.35 5.50 -3.36
C GLN A 165 7.78 5.74 -4.82
N SER A 166 9.06 5.59 -5.15
CA SER A 166 9.65 5.73 -6.49
C SER A 166 10.85 4.81 -6.66
N ILE A 167 11.16 4.44 -7.91
CA ILE A 167 12.38 3.70 -8.28
C ILE A 167 13.58 4.65 -8.47
N HIS A 168 13.44 5.94 -8.30
CA HIS A 168 14.50 6.92 -8.55
C HIS A 168 15.09 7.44 -7.25
N ASP A 169 16.34 7.12 -6.96
CA ASP A 169 17.03 7.59 -5.74
C ASP A 169 17.10 9.11 -5.65
N ARG A 170 17.21 9.82 -6.79
CA ARG A 170 17.11 11.28 -6.84
C ARG A 170 15.79 11.79 -6.25
N THR A 171 14.68 11.12 -6.61
CA THR A 171 13.35 11.46 -6.09
C THR A 171 13.24 11.12 -4.60
N LEU A 172 13.73 9.94 -4.19
CA LEU A 172 13.74 9.53 -2.78
C LEU A 172 14.53 10.52 -1.91
N ALA A 173 15.66 11.04 -2.40
CA ALA A 173 16.43 12.08 -1.72
C ALA A 173 15.65 13.40 -1.60
N ILE A 174 15.03 13.87 -2.71
CA ILE A 174 14.22 15.11 -2.74
C ILE A 174 13.06 15.05 -1.74
N ILE A 175 12.35 13.92 -1.68
CA ILE A 175 11.22 13.76 -0.76
C ILE A 175 11.64 13.43 0.68
N ASN A 176 12.94 13.46 0.98
CA ASN A 176 13.51 13.09 2.28
C ASN A 176 13.04 11.70 2.74
N ARG A 177 13.16 10.70 1.85
CA ARG A 177 12.69 9.34 2.16
C ARG A 177 13.59 8.61 3.17
N GLY A 178 14.89 8.89 3.15
CA GLY A 178 15.89 8.37 4.10
C GLY A 178 16.30 6.90 3.89
N HIS A 179 15.91 6.30 2.76
CA HIS A 179 16.44 5.04 2.23
C HIS A 179 16.48 5.12 0.71
N ASP A 180 17.26 4.27 0.08
CA ASP A 180 17.41 4.13 -1.37
C ASP A 180 16.60 2.94 -1.93
N VAL A 181 16.66 2.77 -3.25
CA VAL A 181 15.99 1.67 -3.96
C VAL A 181 16.61 0.33 -3.62
N ASP A 182 17.93 0.26 -3.47
CA ASP A 182 18.64 -0.97 -3.10
C ASP A 182 18.18 -1.50 -1.74
N CYS A 183 17.90 -0.62 -0.79
CA CYS A 183 17.33 -0.99 0.51
C CYS A 183 15.96 -1.69 0.33
N PHE A 184 15.12 -1.18 -0.55
CA PHE A 184 13.84 -1.81 -0.85
C PHE A 184 14.01 -3.17 -1.52
N VAL A 185 14.90 -3.29 -2.50
CA VAL A 185 15.19 -4.56 -3.21
C VAL A 185 15.66 -5.61 -2.21
N ARG A 186 16.62 -5.28 -1.35
CA ARG A 186 17.11 -6.20 -0.30
C ARG A 186 15.99 -6.63 0.67
N ALA A 187 15.10 -5.72 1.07
CA ALA A 187 13.96 -6.06 1.93
C ALA A 187 12.99 -7.02 1.25
N VAL A 188 12.69 -6.80 -0.05
CA VAL A 188 11.86 -7.71 -0.86
C VAL A 188 12.48 -9.09 -0.93
N GLU A 189 13.78 -9.20 -1.25
CA GLU A 189 14.47 -10.48 -1.37
C GLU A 189 14.50 -11.29 -0.08
N LYS A 190 14.76 -10.63 1.06
CA LYS A 190 14.71 -11.26 2.39
C LYS A 190 13.31 -11.76 2.74
N THR A 191 12.27 -11.09 2.30
CA THR A 191 10.88 -11.40 2.64
C THR A 191 10.29 -12.51 1.77
N LYS A 192 10.65 -12.57 0.48
CA LYS A 192 10.04 -13.51 -0.50
C LYS A 192 10.02 -14.97 -0.08
N LYS A 193 11.02 -15.45 0.69
CA LYS A 193 11.19 -16.85 1.05
C LYS A 193 10.41 -17.27 2.31
N ARG A 194 9.60 -16.36 2.90
CA ARG A 194 9.01 -16.55 4.23
C ARG A 194 7.49 -16.76 4.27
N GLY A 195 6.86 -16.97 3.11
CA GLY A 195 5.40 -17.11 3.06
C GLY A 195 4.63 -15.80 3.35
N ILE A 196 5.34 -14.68 3.49
CA ILE A 196 4.78 -13.33 3.71
C ILE A 196 4.50 -12.72 2.34
N LYS A 197 3.29 -12.18 2.17
CA LYS A 197 2.92 -11.43 0.96
C LYS A 197 3.50 -10.02 0.99
N ILE A 198 4.04 -9.57 -0.14
CA ILE A 198 4.70 -8.27 -0.26
C ILE A 198 3.85 -7.32 -1.08
N CYS A 199 3.59 -6.13 -0.53
CA CYS A 199 2.93 -5.03 -1.24
C CYS A 199 3.87 -3.82 -1.30
N ALA A 200 4.09 -3.27 -2.50
CA ALA A 200 4.79 -1.99 -2.64
C ALA A 200 3.79 -0.82 -2.57
N HIS A 201 4.17 0.24 -1.86
CA HIS A 201 3.49 1.54 -1.96
C HIS A 201 4.28 2.43 -2.90
N VAL A 202 3.61 2.99 -3.91
CA VAL A 202 4.18 3.96 -4.84
C VAL A 202 3.32 5.22 -4.87
N ILE A 203 3.94 6.36 -5.17
CA ILE A 203 3.27 7.64 -5.25
C ILE A 203 3.46 8.21 -6.65
N LEU A 204 2.38 8.52 -7.34
CA LEU A 204 2.40 9.22 -8.62
C LEU A 204 2.29 10.74 -8.41
N GLY A 205 3.01 11.50 -9.19
CA GLY A 205 3.08 12.96 -9.10
C GLY A 205 4.11 13.47 -8.10
N LEU A 206 5.15 12.69 -7.79
CA LEU A 206 6.27 13.15 -6.97
C LEU A 206 7.01 14.33 -7.63
N PRO A 207 7.60 15.27 -6.83
CA PRO A 207 8.31 16.41 -7.39
C PRO A 207 9.42 16.00 -8.36
N PHE A 208 9.48 16.68 -9.49
CA PHE A 208 10.48 16.49 -10.56
C PHE A 208 10.44 15.13 -11.25
N GLU A 209 9.40 14.33 -11.06
CA GLU A 209 9.12 13.18 -11.89
C GLU A 209 8.22 13.56 -13.07
N ASN A 210 8.61 13.13 -14.24
CA ASN A 210 7.78 13.17 -15.43
C ASN A 210 7.01 11.83 -15.60
N ARG A 211 6.22 11.74 -16.68
CA ARG A 211 5.44 10.53 -16.97
C ARG A 211 6.31 9.28 -17.13
N ASP A 212 7.46 9.41 -17.80
CA ASP A 212 8.34 8.27 -18.08
C ASP A 212 9.03 7.77 -16.81
N ASP A 213 9.41 8.67 -15.89
CA ASP A 213 9.93 8.31 -14.56
C ASP A 213 8.90 7.46 -13.77
N MET A 214 7.63 7.88 -13.77
CA MET A 214 6.56 7.15 -13.08
C MET A 214 6.28 5.79 -13.73
N LEU A 215 6.34 5.67 -15.06
CA LEU A 215 6.18 4.40 -15.77
C LEU A 215 7.40 3.48 -15.63
N ALA A 216 8.61 4.04 -15.50
CA ALA A 216 9.80 3.26 -15.13
C ALA A 216 9.62 2.60 -13.75
N THR A 217 8.99 3.30 -12.80
CA THR A 217 8.63 2.72 -11.50
C THR A 217 7.66 1.52 -11.66
N ALA A 218 6.66 1.62 -12.56
CA ALA A 218 5.76 0.49 -12.85
C ALA A 218 6.51 -0.72 -13.39
N THR A 219 7.36 -0.50 -14.37
CA THR A 219 8.16 -1.57 -15.02
C THR A 219 9.07 -2.27 -14.01
N ALA A 220 9.78 -1.49 -13.19
CA ALA A 220 10.69 -2.03 -12.18
C ALA A 220 9.93 -2.84 -11.11
N VAL A 221 8.84 -2.31 -10.56
CA VAL A 221 8.00 -3.00 -9.58
C VAL A 221 7.38 -4.28 -10.17
N GLY A 222 6.93 -4.22 -11.43
CA GLY A 222 6.40 -5.37 -12.15
C GLY A 222 7.41 -6.52 -12.31
N ALA A 223 8.70 -6.19 -12.49
CA ALA A 223 9.78 -7.17 -12.62
C ALA A 223 10.23 -7.78 -11.28
N MET A 224 9.94 -7.13 -10.15
CA MET A 224 10.41 -7.58 -8.82
C MET A 224 9.69 -8.81 -8.28
N GLY A 225 8.61 -9.29 -8.91
CA GLY A 225 7.88 -10.50 -8.47
C GLY A 225 7.27 -10.35 -7.05
N ILE A 226 6.76 -9.17 -6.74
CA ILE A 226 5.99 -8.90 -5.51
C ILE A 226 4.50 -9.19 -5.72
N ASP A 227 3.76 -9.42 -4.62
CA ASP A 227 2.39 -9.94 -4.67
C ASP A 227 1.34 -8.85 -4.91
N GLY A 228 1.63 -7.60 -4.58
CA GLY A 228 0.64 -6.54 -4.70
C GLY A 228 1.21 -5.13 -4.68
N ILE A 229 0.35 -4.17 -5.00
CA ILE A 229 0.73 -2.75 -5.06
C ILE A 229 -0.40 -1.84 -4.54
N LYS A 230 0.00 -0.73 -3.92
CA LYS A 230 -0.83 0.43 -3.64
C LYS A 230 -0.31 1.64 -4.40
N ILE A 231 -1.10 2.15 -5.30
CA ILE A 231 -0.80 3.37 -6.05
C ILE A 231 -1.47 4.54 -5.33
N HIS A 232 -0.68 5.52 -4.94
CA HIS A 232 -1.14 6.75 -4.30
C HIS A 232 -0.98 7.93 -5.25
N LEU A 233 -1.89 8.89 -5.18
CA LEU A 233 -1.67 10.23 -5.69
C LEU A 233 -0.87 11.02 -4.67
N LEU A 234 0.13 11.79 -5.08
CA LEU A 234 0.67 12.85 -4.24
C LEU A 234 -0.36 13.98 -4.15
N TYR A 235 -0.84 14.19 -2.94
CA TYR A 235 -1.67 15.35 -2.60
C TYR A 235 -0.98 16.19 -1.53
N VAL A 236 -1.24 17.46 -1.55
CA VAL A 236 -0.62 18.46 -0.66
C VAL A 236 -1.46 18.61 0.60
N ILE A 237 -0.85 18.41 1.77
CA ILE A 237 -1.50 18.54 3.08
C ILE A 237 -0.96 19.76 3.81
N LYS A 238 -1.81 20.39 4.59
CA LYS A 238 -1.45 21.53 5.46
C LYS A 238 -0.30 21.18 6.41
N GLY A 239 0.59 22.14 6.63
CA GLY A 239 1.71 22.02 7.56
C GLY A 239 2.85 21.13 7.07
N THR A 240 2.86 20.71 5.80
CA THR A 240 3.94 19.94 5.20
C THR A 240 4.86 20.82 4.36
N ARG A 241 6.10 20.35 4.14
CA ARG A 241 7.03 21.03 3.21
C ARG A 241 6.48 21.05 1.78
N MET A 242 5.65 20.06 1.40
CA MET A 242 4.96 20.07 0.12
C MET A 242 3.99 21.25 -0.03
N GLU A 243 3.35 21.71 1.04
CA GLU A 243 2.50 22.89 0.99
C GLU A 243 3.31 24.13 0.61
N HIS A 244 4.52 24.31 1.14
CA HIS A 244 5.40 25.44 0.76
C HIS A 244 5.75 25.37 -0.73
N LEU A 245 6.23 24.23 -1.22
CA LEU A 245 6.57 24.07 -2.64
C LEU A 245 5.38 24.35 -3.56
N TYR A 246 4.18 23.93 -3.16
CA TYR A 246 2.96 24.19 -3.92
C TYR A 246 2.59 25.68 -3.92
N ARG A 247 2.65 26.35 -2.76
CA ARG A 247 2.32 27.78 -2.63
C ARG A 247 3.33 28.69 -3.34
N GLU A 248 4.60 28.30 -3.37
CA GLU A 248 5.67 28.99 -4.10
C GLU A 248 5.61 28.74 -5.62
N GLY A 249 4.71 27.87 -6.10
CA GLY A 249 4.59 27.54 -7.53
C GLY A 249 5.71 26.66 -8.07
N THR A 250 6.57 26.10 -7.20
CA THR A 250 7.67 25.20 -7.59
C THR A 250 7.21 23.74 -7.76
N TYR A 251 6.00 23.43 -7.29
CA TYR A 251 5.35 22.14 -7.48
C TYR A 251 3.90 22.31 -7.99
N ARG A 252 3.51 21.48 -8.97
CA ARG A 252 2.16 21.39 -9.52
C ARG A 252 1.60 19.99 -9.29
N CYS A 253 0.39 19.89 -8.73
CA CYS A 253 -0.34 18.62 -8.67
C CYS A 253 -0.75 18.15 -10.06
N LEU A 254 -0.87 16.83 -10.22
CA LEU A 254 -1.47 16.25 -11.42
C LEU A 254 -2.96 16.63 -11.51
N GLU A 255 -3.42 16.92 -12.72
CA GLU A 255 -4.84 17.03 -13.02
C GLU A 255 -5.51 15.64 -12.98
N GLN A 256 -6.81 15.59 -12.70
CA GLN A 256 -7.53 14.32 -12.57
C GLN A 256 -7.41 13.46 -13.83
N SER A 257 -7.51 14.07 -15.01
CA SER A 257 -7.37 13.36 -16.29
C SER A 257 -5.96 12.85 -16.55
N GLU A 258 -4.92 13.62 -16.16
CA GLU A 258 -3.52 13.20 -16.23
C GLU A 258 -3.31 11.96 -15.34
N TYR A 259 -3.79 12.03 -14.08
CA TYR A 259 -3.68 10.94 -13.13
C TYR A 259 -4.39 9.66 -13.59
N VAL A 260 -5.63 9.78 -14.08
CA VAL A 260 -6.42 8.64 -14.57
C VAL A 260 -5.72 7.93 -15.72
N ASN A 261 -5.21 8.70 -16.71
CA ASN A 261 -4.48 8.15 -17.83
C ASN A 261 -3.19 7.47 -17.38
N LEU A 262 -2.44 8.10 -16.48
CA LEU A 262 -1.20 7.57 -15.93
C LEU A 262 -1.42 6.27 -15.16
N VAL A 263 -2.48 6.18 -14.33
CA VAL A 263 -2.82 4.95 -13.61
C VAL A 263 -3.14 3.81 -14.57
N CYS A 264 -3.86 4.07 -15.66
CA CYS A 264 -4.12 3.05 -16.67
C CYS A 264 -2.82 2.57 -17.33
N ASP A 265 -1.96 3.51 -17.77
CA ASP A 265 -0.67 3.18 -18.38
C ASP A 265 0.23 2.39 -17.40
N PHE A 266 0.21 2.76 -16.12
CA PHE A 266 0.95 2.09 -15.05
C PHE A 266 0.48 0.64 -14.86
N LEU A 267 -0.84 0.43 -14.79
CA LEU A 267 -1.43 -0.90 -14.61
C LEU A 267 -1.19 -1.82 -15.82
N GLU A 268 -1.17 -1.28 -17.02
CA GLU A 268 -0.84 -2.05 -18.24
C GLU A 268 0.57 -2.68 -18.17
N LEU A 269 1.50 -2.08 -17.41
CA LEU A 269 2.88 -2.54 -17.25
C LEU A 269 3.07 -3.51 -16.07
N LEU A 270 2.05 -3.72 -15.23
CA LEU A 270 2.13 -4.62 -14.07
C LEU A 270 1.72 -6.06 -14.44
N PRO A 271 2.26 -7.09 -13.74
CA PRO A 271 1.78 -8.46 -13.90
C PRO A 271 0.26 -8.58 -13.74
N PRO A 272 -0.45 -9.39 -14.56
CA PRO A 272 -1.90 -9.54 -14.48
C PRO A 272 -2.38 -10.18 -13.17
N ASP A 273 -1.52 -10.90 -12.48
CA ASP A 273 -1.77 -11.58 -11.19
C ASP A 273 -1.37 -10.75 -9.96
N MET A 274 -0.73 -9.58 -10.14
CA MET A 274 -0.41 -8.66 -9.03
C MET A 274 -1.68 -8.05 -8.44
N VAL A 275 -1.83 -8.13 -7.13
CA VAL A 275 -3.03 -7.64 -6.43
C VAL A 275 -3.01 -6.11 -6.32
N ILE A 276 -3.97 -5.47 -6.96
CA ILE A 276 -4.15 -4.01 -6.86
C ILE A 276 -4.91 -3.70 -5.58
N GLN A 277 -4.21 -3.20 -4.57
CA GLN A 277 -4.81 -2.92 -3.26
C GLN A 277 -5.40 -1.51 -3.17
N ARG A 278 -4.86 -0.55 -3.94
CA ARG A 278 -5.30 0.85 -3.96
C ARG A 278 -4.89 1.50 -5.27
N LEU A 279 -5.74 2.41 -5.78
CA LEU A 279 -5.51 3.16 -7.03
C LEU A 279 -5.52 4.68 -6.85
N THR A 280 -5.75 5.21 -5.65
CA THR A 280 -5.72 6.65 -5.37
C THR A 280 -5.58 6.90 -3.87
N GLY A 281 -5.24 8.12 -3.50
CA GLY A 281 -5.23 8.59 -2.12
C GLY A 281 -6.64 8.72 -1.53
N ASP A 282 -6.68 9.03 -0.25
CA ASP A 282 -7.92 9.28 0.52
C ASP A 282 -7.61 10.37 1.56
N PRO A 283 -7.37 11.63 1.10
CA PRO A 283 -6.99 12.71 2.00
C PRO A 283 -8.15 13.12 2.91
N HIS A 284 -7.81 13.59 4.11
CA HIS A 284 -8.82 14.17 5.00
C HIS A 284 -9.21 15.57 4.50
N PRO A 285 -10.51 15.88 4.32
CA PRO A 285 -10.94 17.14 3.71
C PRO A 285 -10.40 18.38 4.40
N HIS A 286 -10.31 18.39 5.74
CA HIS A 286 -9.83 19.54 6.51
C HIS A 286 -8.30 19.76 6.44
N GLU A 287 -7.55 18.75 6.02
CA GLU A 287 -6.09 18.78 5.89
C GLU A 287 -5.62 19.05 4.46
N LEU A 288 -6.48 18.74 3.48
CA LEU A 288 -6.13 18.89 2.06
C LEU A 288 -5.94 20.37 1.67
N VAL A 289 -4.85 20.62 0.93
CA VAL A 289 -4.58 21.88 0.24
C VAL A 289 -4.87 21.74 -1.26
N ALA A 290 -4.32 20.67 -1.89
CA ALA A 290 -4.47 20.40 -3.32
C ALA A 290 -4.15 18.92 -3.64
N PRO A 291 -4.62 18.38 -4.76
CA PRO A 291 -5.67 18.91 -5.62
C PRO A 291 -7.07 18.57 -5.07
N GLU A 292 -8.03 19.45 -5.22
CA GLU A 292 -9.39 19.27 -4.68
C GLU A 292 -10.09 18.00 -5.21
N TRP A 293 -9.85 17.62 -6.47
CA TRP A 293 -10.45 16.44 -7.07
C TRP A 293 -10.08 15.13 -6.34
N SER A 294 -9.00 15.10 -5.56
CA SER A 294 -8.61 13.93 -4.77
C SER A 294 -9.65 13.51 -3.72
N LEU A 295 -10.54 14.43 -3.31
CA LEU A 295 -11.70 14.14 -2.45
C LEU A 295 -12.79 13.32 -3.18
N ARG A 296 -12.79 13.31 -4.52
CA ARG A 296 -13.77 12.62 -5.35
C ARG A 296 -13.29 11.21 -5.76
N LYS A 297 -12.90 10.41 -4.76
CA LYS A 297 -12.34 9.06 -4.95
C LYS A 297 -13.18 8.16 -5.85
N ASN A 298 -14.51 8.10 -5.62
CA ASN A 298 -15.38 7.21 -6.41
C ASN A 298 -15.49 7.64 -7.88
N GLU A 299 -15.48 8.94 -8.14
CA GLU A 299 -15.44 9.50 -9.49
C GLU A 299 -14.13 9.09 -10.18
N THR A 300 -12.99 9.29 -9.52
CA THR A 300 -11.67 8.90 -10.06
C THR A 300 -11.61 7.41 -10.39
N LEU A 301 -12.10 6.53 -9.51
CA LEU A 301 -12.15 5.09 -9.76
C LEU A 301 -13.09 4.73 -10.93
N SER A 302 -14.18 5.48 -11.12
CA SER A 302 -15.09 5.30 -12.25
C SER A 302 -14.45 5.75 -13.56
N LEU A 303 -13.71 6.86 -13.55
CA LEU A 303 -12.95 7.36 -14.71
C LEU A 303 -11.86 6.36 -15.12
N ILE A 304 -11.10 5.80 -14.19
CA ILE A 304 -10.10 4.77 -14.49
C ILE A 304 -10.74 3.58 -15.22
N ARG A 305 -11.89 3.08 -14.75
CA ARG A 305 -12.60 1.97 -15.41
C ARG A 305 -13.04 2.33 -16.82
N ARG A 306 -13.69 3.49 -17.00
CA ARG A 306 -14.13 3.96 -18.33
C ARG A 306 -12.96 4.16 -19.29
N THR A 307 -11.81 4.64 -18.78
CA THR A 307 -10.61 4.81 -19.60
C THR A 307 -10.08 3.46 -20.07
N PHE A 308 -10.06 2.44 -19.23
CA PHE A 308 -9.71 1.08 -19.65
C PHE A 308 -10.69 0.52 -20.69
N GLU A 309 -12.00 0.68 -20.46
CA GLU A 309 -13.04 0.26 -21.39
C GLU A 309 -12.87 0.97 -22.75
N GLY A 310 -12.69 2.30 -22.75
CA GLY A 310 -12.50 3.08 -23.98
C GLY A 310 -11.21 2.77 -24.74
N ARG A 311 -10.19 2.24 -24.04
CA ARG A 311 -8.91 1.82 -24.64
C ARG A 311 -8.89 0.33 -25.03
N ASP A 312 -9.95 -0.40 -24.76
CA ASP A 312 -9.95 -1.88 -24.82
C ASP A 312 -8.70 -2.46 -24.15
N SER A 313 -8.45 -2.06 -22.89
CA SER A 313 -7.21 -2.36 -22.16
C SER A 313 -7.48 -2.93 -20.78
N TRP A 314 -6.44 -3.53 -20.18
CA TRP A 314 -6.48 -4.18 -18.88
C TRP A 314 -5.09 -4.21 -18.23
N GLN A 315 -5.06 -4.56 -16.96
CA GLN A 315 -3.80 -4.80 -16.22
C GLN A 315 -2.98 -5.88 -16.91
N GLY A 316 -1.73 -5.56 -17.19
CA GLY A 316 -0.80 -6.50 -17.81
C GLY A 316 -0.84 -6.57 -19.34
N LYS A 317 -1.67 -5.77 -20.02
CA LYS A 317 -1.71 -5.74 -21.50
C LYS A 317 -0.35 -5.48 -22.14
N ARG A 318 0.51 -4.70 -21.47
CA ARG A 318 1.86 -4.33 -21.92
C ARG A 318 2.97 -4.93 -21.06
N PHE A 319 2.62 -5.80 -20.11
CA PHE A 319 3.60 -6.43 -19.23
C PHE A 319 4.42 -7.45 -20.01
N VAL A 320 5.73 -7.31 -19.94
CA VAL A 320 6.68 -8.28 -20.50
C VAL A 320 7.41 -8.92 -19.31
N ARG A 321 7.19 -10.22 -19.12
CA ARG A 321 7.94 -10.95 -18.12
C ARG A 321 9.40 -11.04 -18.56
N ALA A 322 10.31 -10.41 -17.83
CA ALA A 322 11.73 -10.59 -18.09
C ALA A 322 12.08 -12.09 -18.01
N PRO A 323 12.84 -12.64 -18.95
CA PRO A 323 13.33 -14.02 -18.80
C PRO A 323 14.12 -14.09 -17.49
N TYR A 324 13.86 -15.15 -16.71
CA TYR A 324 14.61 -15.41 -15.47
C TYR A 324 16.12 -15.39 -15.80
N GLN A 325 16.85 -14.44 -15.22
CA GLN A 325 18.31 -14.51 -15.12
C GLN A 325 18.68 -15.33 -13.90
#